data_641b0eaa16fc89bcfef58fa45da506b1
#
_entry.id   641b0eaa16fc89bcfef58fa45da506b1
#
_cell.length_a   1.000
_cell.length_b   1.000
_cell.length_c   1.000
_cell.angle_alpha   90.00
_cell.angle_beta   90.00
_cell.angle_gamma   90.00
#
_symmetry.space_group_name_H-M   'P 1'
#
loop_
_entity.id
_entity.type
_entity.pdbx_description
1 polymer ?
#
loop_
_entity_poly.entity_id
_entity_poly.type
_entity_poly.pdbx_seq_one_letter_code
_entity_poly.pdbx_strand_id
1 'polypeptide(L)' 'METNQLVLIEEFCVHYNIDFTFIDSLQEFGLVNLIVQDNGKYLSHDDVPEVEKMIRLHYELGIN' A
#
# COMPACT_ATOMS: atom_id res chain seq x y z
N MET A 1 -19.94 9.56 -7.55
CA MET A 1 -19.66 9.04 -7.57
C MET A 1 -18.65 8.67 -7.33
N GLU A 2 -18.17 8.14 -6.96
CA GLU A 2 -17.25 7.82 -6.80
C GLU A 2 -16.89 6.72 -6.98
N THR A 3 -16.11 6.39 -7.54
CA THR A 3 -15.81 5.28 -7.93
C THR A 3 -14.90 4.76 -6.98
N ASN A 4 -15.00 3.76 -6.43
CA ASN A 4 -14.13 3.09 -5.63
C ASN A 4 -13.12 2.44 -6.41
N GLN A 5 -12.08 3.08 -6.72
CA GLN A 5 -11.00 2.51 -7.49
C GLN A 5 -10.08 1.77 -6.55
N LEU A 6 -9.69 0.58 -6.96
CA LEU A 6 -8.78 -0.24 -6.20
C LEU A 6 -7.47 -0.38 -6.96
N VAL A 7 -6.38 -0.40 -6.22
CA VAL A 7 -5.06 -0.53 -6.79
C VAL A 7 -4.52 -1.90 -6.40
N LEU A 8 -4.12 -2.68 -7.39
CA LEU A 8 -3.57 -3.99 -7.12
C LEU A 8 -2.25 -3.82 -6.37
N ILE A 9 -2.13 -4.50 -5.24
CA ILE A 9 -0.96 -4.34 -4.40
C ILE A 9 0.32 -4.71 -5.14
N GLU A 10 0.27 -5.75 -5.94
CA GLU A 10 1.47 -6.15 -6.67
C GLU A 10 1.96 -5.04 -7.58
N GLU A 11 1.05 -4.40 -8.29
CA GLU A 11 1.42 -3.32 -9.18
C GLU A 11 1.88 -2.11 -8.40
N PHE A 12 1.25 -1.86 -7.27
CA PHE A 12 1.62 -0.75 -6.43
C PHE A 12 3.05 -0.91 -5.93
N CYS A 13 3.40 -2.12 -5.51
CA CYS A 13 4.74 -2.38 -5.00
C CYS A 13 5.79 -2.22 -6.09
N VAL A 14 5.46 -2.68 -7.29
CA VAL A 14 6.39 -2.55 -8.41
C VAL A 14 6.58 -1.07 -8.77
N HIS A 15 5.48 -0.34 -8.78
CA HIS A 15 5.53 1.06 -9.17
C HIS A 15 6.39 1.88 -8.21
N TYR A 16 6.30 1.58 -6.91
CA TYR A 16 7.05 2.31 -5.93
C TYR A 16 8.34 1.61 -5.53
N ASN A 17 8.60 0.45 -6.13
CA ASN A 17 9.83 -0.29 -5.88
C ASN A 17 10.01 -0.62 -4.41
N ILE A 18 8.96 -1.18 -3.82
CA ILE A 18 8.99 -1.57 -2.42
C ILE A 18 8.63 -3.04 -2.31
N ASP A 19 8.96 -3.63 -1.16
CA ASP A 19 8.65 -5.02 -0.91
C ASP A 19 7.21 -5.18 -0.49
N PHE A 20 6.60 -6.25 -0.93
CA PHE A 20 5.25 -6.54 -0.50
C PHE A 20 5.17 -6.70 1.01
N THR A 21 6.23 -7.20 1.62
CA THR A 21 6.23 -7.40 3.08
C THR A 21 6.08 -6.09 3.82
N PHE A 22 6.54 -4.99 3.23
CA PHE A 22 6.36 -3.69 3.87
C PHE A 22 4.87 -3.37 3.98
N ILE A 23 4.14 -3.58 2.90
CA ILE A 23 2.70 -3.31 2.89
C ILE A 23 1.98 -4.27 3.85
N ASP A 24 2.41 -5.52 3.85
CA ASP A 24 1.80 -6.51 4.72
C ASP A 24 2.00 -6.13 6.20
N SER A 25 3.15 -5.59 6.52
CA SER A 25 3.42 -5.14 7.88
C SER A 25 2.52 -3.96 8.25
N LEU A 26 2.29 -3.05 7.31
CA LEU A 26 1.41 -1.93 7.58
C LEU A 26 0.01 -2.42 7.90
N GLN A 27 -0.43 -3.45 7.20
CA GLN A 27 -1.75 -3.99 7.46
C GLN A 27 -1.80 -4.64 8.83
N GLU A 28 -0.76 -5.35 9.20
CA GLU A 28 -0.71 -5.99 10.50
C GLU A 28 -0.78 -5.00 11.63
N PHE A 29 -0.17 -3.84 11.45
CA PHE A 29 -0.20 -2.81 12.48
C PHE A 29 -1.47 -1.98 12.43
N GLY A 30 -2.35 -2.27 11.48
CA GLY A 30 -3.59 -1.51 11.39
C GLY A 30 -3.44 -0.16 10.75
N LEU A 31 -2.34 0.07 10.08
CA LEU A 31 -2.10 1.37 9.46
C LEU A 31 -2.72 1.47 8.07
N VAL A 32 -3.05 0.35 7.49
CA VAL A 32 -3.67 0.35 6.17
C VAL A 32 -4.61 -0.84 6.09
N ASN A 33 -5.69 -0.69 5.34
CA ASN A 33 -6.65 -1.76 5.16
C ASN A 33 -6.57 -2.26 3.73
N LEU A 34 -6.27 -3.52 3.58
CA LEU A 34 -6.23 -4.13 2.27
C LEU A 34 -7.54 -4.84 1.99
N ILE A 35 -7.95 -4.77 0.75
CA ILE A 35 -9.20 -5.39 0.31
C ILE A 35 -8.83 -6.65 -0.45
N VAL A 36 -9.40 -7.78 -0.03
CA VAL A 36 -9.12 -9.04 -0.68
C VAL A 36 -10.27 -9.41 -1.59
N GLN A 37 -9.98 -9.52 -2.87
CA GLN A 37 -10.99 -9.88 -3.85
C GLN A 37 -10.35 -10.78 -4.88
N ASP A 38 -11.06 -11.78 -5.33
CA ASP A 38 -10.61 -12.63 -6.44
C ASP A 38 -9.19 -13.12 -6.26
N ASN A 39 -8.87 -13.54 -5.07
CA ASN A 39 -7.53 -14.07 -4.76
C ASN A 39 -6.44 -13.02 -4.85
N GLY A 40 -6.79 -11.77 -4.85
CA GLY A 40 -5.80 -10.71 -4.90
C GLY A 40 -6.02 -9.71 -3.79
N LYS A 41 -4.99 -8.97 -3.47
CA LYS A 41 -5.09 -7.94 -2.48
C LYS A 41 -5.02 -6.59 -3.15
N TYR A 42 -5.89 -5.70 -2.73
CA TYR A 42 -5.99 -4.39 -3.34
C TYR A 42 -5.96 -3.31 -2.28
N LEU A 43 -5.52 -2.15 -2.70
CA LEU A 43 -5.49 -1.00 -1.82
C LEU A 43 -6.49 0.02 -2.34
N SER A 44 -7.26 0.60 -1.45
CA SER A 44 -8.22 1.61 -1.86
C SER A 44 -7.47 2.83 -2.37
N HIS A 45 -7.95 3.38 -3.45
CA HIS A 45 -7.33 4.56 -4.04
C HIS A 45 -7.26 5.70 -3.02
N ASP A 46 -8.25 5.76 -2.13
CA ASP A 46 -8.27 6.81 -1.12
C ASP A 46 -7.14 6.65 -0.11
N ASP A 47 -6.63 5.44 0.03
CA ASP A 47 -5.56 5.21 0.99
C ASP A 47 -4.18 5.41 0.40
N VAL A 48 -4.10 5.57 -0.90
CA VAL A 48 -2.80 5.68 -1.56
C VAL A 48 -1.95 6.83 -1.00
N PRO A 49 -2.50 8.04 -0.81
CA PRO A 49 -1.66 9.13 -0.30
C PRO A 49 -1.08 8.82 1.08
N GLU A 50 -1.86 8.15 1.91
CA GLU A 50 -1.39 7.79 3.23
C GLU A 50 -0.24 6.80 3.15
N VAL A 51 -0.40 5.79 2.29
CA VAL A 51 0.64 4.79 2.15
C VAL A 51 1.87 5.40 1.52
N GLU A 52 1.69 6.31 0.58
CA GLU A 52 2.83 6.99 -0.02
C GLU A 52 3.63 7.73 1.03
N LYS A 53 2.93 8.38 1.95
CA LYS A 53 3.61 9.11 3.00
C LYS A 53 4.41 8.15 3.88
N MET A 54 3.83 7.01 4.20
CA MET A 54 4.55 6.04 5.02
C MET A 54 5.76 5.48 4.30
N ILE A 55 5.63 5.23 3.00
CA ILE A 55 6.75 4.75 2.22
C ILE A 55 7.87 5.76 2.24
N ARG A 56 7.52 7.01 2.03
CA ARG A 56 8.52 8.06 1.99
C ARG A 56 9.24 8.17 3.33
N LEU A 57 8.49 8.15 4.42
CA LEU A 57 9.11 8.22 5.72
C LEU A 57 10.02 7.04 5.97
N HIS A 58 9.56 5.85 5.59
CA HIS A 58 10.34 4.65 5.82
C HIS A 58 11.68 4.72 5.09
N TYR A 59 11.64 5.10 3.83
CA TYR A 59 12.86 5.07 3.03
C TYR A 59 13.75 6.28 3.27
N GLU A 60 13.18 7.37 3.72
CA GLU A 60 14.01 8.53 4.04
C GLU A 60 14.68 8.38 5.37
N LEU A 61 14.01 7.79 6.32
CA LEU A 61 14.58 7.63 7.63
C LEU A 61 15.47 6.41 7.73
N GLY A 62 15.17 5.43 6.94
CA GLY A 62 15.88 4.19 7.02
C GLY A 62 17.10 4.15 6.24
N ILE A 63 17.61 5.12 5.74
CA ILE A 63 18.61 5.05 5.03
C ILE A 63 19.63 4.83 5.44
N ASN A 64 20.04 4.46 5.37
CA ASN A 64 21.05 4.17 5.53
C ASN A 64 21.33 4.17 5.56
#